data_5f12e09ad87101f8feda30bb16315b54
#
_entry.id   5f12e09ad87101f8feda30bb16315b54
#
_cell.length_a   1.000
_cell.length_b   1.000
_cell.length_c   1.000
_cell.angle_alpha   90.00
_cell.angle_beta   90.00
_cell.angle_gamma   90.00
#
_symmetry.space_group_name_H-M   'P 1'
#
loop_
_entity.id
_entity.type
_entity.pdbx_description
1 polymer ?
#
loop_
_entity_poly.entity_id
_entity_poly.type
_entity_poly.pdbx_seq_one_letter_code
_entity_poly.pdbx_strand_id
1 'polypeptide(L)'
;MIYQNLTELVGRTPLLNLQRMASLHGALAQVVAKVEAFNPGGSVKDRVALHMIEDAEARGLLRPGSVIIEPTSGNTGVGLAWISRVKGYEAIIVMPDSMSVERQSLLRASGARLVLTPGAQGMKGAISEAERLCGETPGAVILGQFTNPANAEAHELTTGEEIWQDTDGQVDIFVAGVGTGGTLTGTARTLKKHNPQIRIVAVEPADSAVLSGGKAGAHGLQGIGAGFIPEILDTNLIDEVIRVTDDEAYLAGRQLSATEGLLTGISSGAAVHAAIQLALRSENKGKRIVVLLPDTGERYLSTKLFMP
;
A
#
# COMPACT_ATOMS: atom_id res chain seq x y z
N MET A 1 0.01 23.40 16.85
CA MET A 1 -1.28 22.89 16.35
C MET A 1 -1.71 21.76 17.25
N ILE A 2 -2.98 21.68 17.66
CA ILE A 2 -3.51 20.60 18.51
C ILE A 2 -4.56 19.85 17.70
N TYR A 3 -4.34 18.55 17.49
CA TYR A 3 -5.28 17.66 16.81
C TYR A 3 -6.24 17.05 17.84
N GLN A 4 -7.49 16.81 17.46
CA GLN A 4 -8.52 16.29 18.35
C GLN A 4 -8.46 14.77 18.46
N ASN A 5 -8.03 14.10 17.40
CA ASN A 5 -7.84 12.65 17.37
C ASN A 5 -6.78 12.25 16.32
N LEU A 6 -6.36 10.99 16.39
CA LEU A 6 -5.25 10.50 15.57
C LEU A 6 -5.58 10.41 14.07
N THR A 7 -6.87 10.32 13.68
CA THR A 7 -7.25 10.22 12.26
C THR A 7 -6.94 11.49 11.48
N GLU A 8 -6.89 12.65 12.15
CA GLU A 8 -6.53 13.93 11.55
C GLU A 8 -5.07 14.00 11.06
N LEU A 9 -4.24 13.06 11.50
CA LEU A 9 -2.83 12.96 11.10
C LEU A 9 -2.61 12.02 9.90
N VAL A 10 -3.66 11.37 9.39
CA VAL A 10 -3.57 10.53 8.21
C VAL A 10 -3.33 11.40 6.98
N GLY A 11 -2.39 10.96 6.13
CA GLY A 11 -2.02 11.72 4.93
C GLY A 11 -0.99 12.82 5.18
N ARG A 12 -0.86 13.73 4.24
CA ARG A 12 0.17 14.80 4.25
C ARG A 12 1.58 14.26 4.50
N THR A 13 1.85 13.07 3.96
CA THR A 13 3.14 12.41 4.10
C THR A 13 4.19 13.12 3.26
N PRO A 14 5.47 13.15 3.71
CA PRO A 14 6.50 13.92 3.01
C PRO A 14 6.93 13.31 1.68
N LEU A 15 7.44 14.16 0.80
CA LEU A 15 8.29 13.79 -0.31
C LEU A 15 9.76 13.88 0.10
N LEU A 16 10.54 12.84 -0.19
CA LEU A 16 11.98 12.77 0.07
C LEU A 16 12.75 12.60 -1.24
N ASN A 17 13.71 13.50 -1.52
CA ASN A 17 14.60 13.33 -2.67
C ASN A 17 15.64 12.24 -2.37
N LEU A 18 15.63 11.16 -3.15
CA LEU A 18 16.55 10.02 -3.02
C LEU A 18 17.87 10.28 -3.75
N GLN A 19 18.52 11.40 -3.45
CA GLN A 19 19.68 11.86 -4.19
C GLN A 19 20.89 10.93 -4.07
N ARG A 20 21.15 10.38 -2.85
CA ARG A 20 22.29 9.48 -2.63
C ARG A 20 22.09 8.15 -3.33
N MET A 21 20.86 7.60 -3.24
CA MET A 21 20.48 6.38 -3.95
C MET A 21 20.58 6.57 -5.47
N ALA A 22 20.06 7.67 -6.01
CA ALA A 22 20.16 8.01 -7.42
C ALA A 22 21.63 8.16 -7.89
N SER A 23 22.46 8.85 -7.10
CA SER A 23 23.88 9.02 -7.38
C SER A 23 24.68 7.71 -7.34
N LEU A 24 24.37 6.82 -6.41
CA LEU A 24 24.99 5.48 -6.29
C LEU A 24 24.86 4.70 -7.60
N HIS A 25 23.73 4.85 -8.30
CA HIS A 25 23.44 4.14 -9.54
C HIS A 25 23.75 4.97 -10.81
N GLY A 26 24.17 6.22 -10.70
CA GLY A 26 24.39 7.08 -11.86
C GLY A 26 23.10 7.49 -12.59
N ALA A 27 22.01 7.66 -11.84
CA ALA A 27 20.70 8.02 -12.39
C ALA A 27 20.75 9.37 -13.15
N LEU A 28 20.02 9.43 -14.26
CA LEU A 28 19.91 10.61 -15.13
C LEU A 28 18.68 11.45 -14.82
N ALA A 29 17.70 10.88 -14.11
CA ALA A 29 16.48 11.52 -13.64
C ALA A 29 16.52 11.74 -12.13
N GLN A 30 15.74 12.71 -11.64
CA GLN A 30 15.51 12.91 -10.21
C GLN A 30 14.51 11.84 -9.71
N VAL A 31 14.83 11.18 -8.59
CA VAL A 31 13.93 10.21 -7.93
C VAL A 31 13.47 10.79 -6.60
N VAL A 32 12.16 10.92 -6.43
CA VAL A 32 11.52 11.47 -5.23
C VAL A 32 10.57 10.44 -4.65
N ALA A 33 10.68 10.16 -3.36
CA ALA A 33 9.87 9.17 -2.67
C ALA A 33 8.71 9.83 -1.91
N LYS A 34 7.48 9.36 -2.13
CA LYS A 34 6.31 9.63 -1.26
C LYS A 34 6.34 8.62 -0.12
N VAL A 35 6.66 9.09 1.10
CA VAL A 35 6.99 8.21 2.24
C VAL A 35 5.77 7.97 3.12
N GLU A 36 5.02 6.92 2.83
CA GLU A 36 3.76 6.58 3.51
C GLU A 36 3.95 5.96 4.92
N ALA A 37 5.19 5.65 5.30
CA ALA A 37 5.52 5.25 6.66
C ALA A 37 5.25 6.33 7.71
N PHE A 38 5.08 7.59 7.30
CA PHE A 38 4.75 8.71 8.18
C PHE A 38 3.25 8.80 8.55
N ASN A 39 2.39 7.97 7.98
CA ASN A 39 1.05 7.82 8.51
C ASN A 39 1.08 7.25 9.95
N PRO A 40 0.09 7.56 10.81
CA PRO A 40 0.06 7.12 12.22
C PRO A 40 0.23 5.62 12.44
N GLY A 41 -0.39 4.80 11.60
CA GLY A 41 -0.24 3.34 11.61
C GLY A 41 0.95 2.83 10.79
N GLY A 42 1.81 3.73 10.29
CA GLY A 42 3.05 3.39 9.60
C GLY A 42 2.89 2.85 8.18
N SER A 43 1.77 3.11 7.52
CA SER A 43 1.58 2.67 6.12
C SER A 43 0.53 3.47 5.34
N VAL A 44 0.61 3.35 4.01
CA VAL A 44 -0.37 3.86 3.05
C VAL A 44 -1.81 3.38 3.32
N LYS A 45 -1.97 2.27 4.03
CA LYS A 45 -3.28 1.68 4.30
C LYS A 45 -4.10 2.44 5.34
N ASP A 46 -3.49 3.36 6.08
CA ASP A 46 -4.22 4.26 6.96
C ASP A 46 -5.19 5.15 6.17
N ARG A 47 -4.76 5.63 4.99
CA ARG A 47 -5.62 6.39 4.07
C ARG A 47 -6.81 5.57 3.61
N VAL A 48 -6.53 4.35 3.17
CA VAL A 48 -7.54 3.42 2.66
C VAL A 48 -8.54 3.06 3.75
N ALA A 49 -8.05 2.69 4.93
CA ALA A 49 -8.90 2.29 6.06
C ALA A 49 -9.79 3.45 6.52
N LEU A 50 -9.23 4.67 6.64
CA LEU A 50 -10.00 5.85 7.04
C LEU A 50 -11.10 6.15 6.03
N HIS A 51 -10.76 6.22 4.75
CA HIS A 51 -11.71 6.59 3.72
C HIS A 51 -12.81 5.54 3.52
N MET A 52 -12.48 4.22 3.57
CA MET A 52 -13.49 3.16 3.49
C MET A 52 -14.48 3.22 4.68
N ILE A 53 -13.99 3.53 5.89
CA ILE A 53 -14.85 3.71 7.06
C ILE A 53 -15.75 4.94 6.89
N GLU A 54 -15.20 6.08 6.46
CA GLU A 54 -15.95 7.33 6.26
C GLU A 54 -16.99 7.22 5.14
N ASP A 55 -16.67 6.55 4.04
CA ASP A 55 -17.64 6.23 2.99
C ASP A 55 -18.78 5.35 3.54
N ALA A 56 -18.45 4.31 4.30
CA ALA A 56 -19.45 3.43 4.90
C ALA A 56 -20.35 4.17 5.92
N GLU A 57 -19.80 5.11 6.69
CA GLU A 57 -20.55 6.01 7.57
C GLU A 57 -21.50 6.92 6.75
N ALA A 58 -20.99 7.56 5.71
CA ALA A 58 -21.76 8.45 4.86
C ALA A 58 -22.94 7.74 4.16
N ARG A 59 -22.72 6.47 3.78
CA ARG A 59 -23.74 5.61 3.16
C ARG A 59 -24.69 4.98 4.18
N GLY A 60 -24.49 5.20 5.49
CA GLY A 60 -25.30 4.62 6.56
C GLY A 60 -25.11 3.12 6.76
N LEU A 61 -24.07 2.53 6.22
CA LEU A 61 -23.68 1.13 6.41
C LEU A 61 -23.06 0.91 7.79
N LEU A 62 -22.28 1.86 8.28
CA LEU A 62 -21.74 1.89 9.64
C LEU A 62 -22.58 2.82 10.52
N ARG A 63 -22.93 2.33 11.71
CA ARG A 63 -23.68 3.06 12.75
C ARG A 63 -23.01 2.82 14.09
N PRO A 64 -23.25 3.64 15.12
CA PRO A 64 -22.75 3.37 16.47
C PRO A 64 -23.04 1.94 16.90
N GLY A 65 -21.99 1.19 17.30
CA GLY A 65 -22.08 -0.22 17.67
C GLY A 65 -21.93 -1.21 16.51
N SER A 66 -21.76 -0.76 15.27
CA SER A 66 -21.41 -1.64 14.14
C SER A 66 -20.04 -2.31 14.35
N VAL A 67 -19.87 -3.48 13.74
CA VAL A 67 -18.64 -4.27 13.77
C VAL A 67 -18.04 -4.30 12.36
N ILE A 68 -16.77 -3.94 12.24
CA ILE A 68 -16.02 -4.04 10.99
C ILE A 68 -15.30 -5.38 10.96
N ILE A 69 -15.56 -6.18 9.95
CA ILE A 69 -14.89 -7.48 9.75
C ILE A 69 -14.09 -7.41 8.45
N GLU A 70 -12.80 -7.75 8.47
CA GLU A 70 -11.99 -7.74 7.25
C GLU A 70 -11.05 -8.95 7.20
N PRO A 71 -11.08 -9.72 6.09
CA PRO A 71 -10.11 -10.79 5.87
C PRO A 71 -8.80 -10.20 5.35
N THR A 72 -7.84 -10.00 6.26
CA THR A 72 -6.54 -9.42 5.90
C THR A 72 -5.46 -9.79 6.91
N SER A 73 -4.25 -10.00 6.45
CA SER A 73 -3.07 -10.24 7.31
C SER A 73 -2.05 -9.09 7.27
N GLY A 74 -2.37 -8.01 6.55
CA GLY A 74 -1.43 -6.94 6.25
C GLY A 74 -1.78 -5.60 6.87
N ASN A 75 -1.21 -4.56 6.27
CA ASN A 75 -1.32 -3.18 6.73
C ASN A 75 -2.76 -2.64 6.77
N THR A 76 -3.65 -3.14 5.92
CA THR A 76 -5.08 -2.79 5.96
C THR A 76 -5.70 -3.16 7.30
N GLY A 77 -5.39 -4.34 7.83
CA GLY A 77 -5.86 -4.75 9.15
C GLY A 77 -5.37 -3.83 10.26
N VAL A 78 -4.12 -3.37 10.19
CA VAL A 78 -3.57 -2.40 11.16
C VAL A 78 -4.31 -1.08 11.09
N GLY A 79 -4.50 -0.52 9.87
CA GLY A 79 -5.25 0.71 9.67
C GLY A 79 -6.69 0.61 10.18
N LEU A 80 -7.40 -0.45 9.78
CA LEU A 80 -8.77 -0.70 10.26
C LEU A 80 -8.84 -0.84 11.78
N ALA A 81 -7.90 -1.56 12.39
CA ALA A 81 -7.90 -1.79 13.83
C ALA A 81 -7.82 -0.49 14.64
N TRP A 82 -6.81 0.34 14.38
CA TRP A 82 -6.62 1.55 15.17
C TRP A 82 -7.65 2.64 14.83
N ILE A 83 -8.06 2.78 13.55
CA ILE A 83 -9.06 3.78 13.15
C ILE A 83 -10.45 3.42 13.70
N SER A 84 -10.84 2.15 13.63
CA SER A 84 -12.07 1.66 14.26
C SER A 84 -12.08 2.00 15.75
N ARG A 85 -10.98 1.77 16.46
CA ARG A 85 -10.86 2.09 17.88
C ARG A 85 -11.07 3.58 18.17
N VAL A 86 -10.49 4.46 17.35
CA VAL A 86 -10.64 5.92 17.48
C VAL A 86 -12.09 6.36 17.21
N LYS A 87 -12.73 5.74 16.21
CA LYS A 87 -14.12 6.06 15.80
C LYS A 87 -15.20 5.33 16.64
N GLY A 88 -14.80 4.46 17.58
CA GLY A 88 -15.74 3.75 18.48
C GLY A 88 -16.38 2.50 17.88
N TYR A 89 -15.77 1.90 16.86
CA TYR A 89 -16.17 0.62 16.28
C TYR A 89 -15.36 -0.54 16.83
N GLU A 90 -15.94 -1.76 16.84
CA GLU A 90 -15.20 -3.00 16.99
C GLU A 90 -14.63 -3.41 15.62
N ALA A 91 -13.36 -3.82 15.59
CA ALA A 91 -12.73 -4.40 14.40
C ALA A 91 -12.38 -5.88 14.65
N ILE A 92 -12.86 -6.76 13.78
CA ILE A 92 -12.53 -8.18 13.76
C ILE A 92 -11.69 -8.44 12.52
N ILE A 93 -10.43 -8.82 12.72
CA ILE A 93 -9.53 -9.17 11.62
C ILE A 93 -9.43 -10.68 11.54
N VAL A 94 -9.72 -11.22 10.35
CA VAL A 94 -9.68 -12.66 10.08
C VAL A 94 -8.44 -12.96 9.24
N MET A 95 -7.63 -13.91 9.69
CA MET A 95 -6.40 -14.27 8.97
C MET A 95 -5.95 -15.70 9.27
N PRO A 96 -5.14 -16.32 8.39
CA PRO A 96 -4.54 -17.63 8.64
C PRO A 96 -3.61 -17.62 9.87
N ASP A 97 -3.62 -18.69 10.66
CA ASP A 97 -2.76 -18.87 11.83
C ASP A 97 -1.27 -19.03 11.47
N SER A 98 -0.97 -19.32 10.19
CA SER A 98 0.39 -19.36 9.63
C SER A 98 1.05 -17.98 9.50
N MET A 99 0.31 -16.89 9.71
CA MET A 99 0.89 -15.55 9.74
C MET A 99 1.76 -15.36 10.99
N SER A 100 2.84 -14.59 10.85
CA SER A 100 3.83 -14.42 11.92
C SER A 100 3.24 -13.88 13.22
N VAL A 101 3.85 -14.25 14.34
CA VAL A 101 3.43 -13.82 15.69
C VAL A 101 3.49 -12.31 15.83
N GLU A 102 4.49 -11.66 15.20
CA GLU A 102 4.65 -10.21 15.20
C GLU A 102 3.44 -9.50 14.56
N ARG A 103 2.94 -10.05 13.42
CA ARG A 103 1.73 -9.52 12.76
C ARG A 103 0.48 -9.68 13.62
N GLN A 104 0.31 -10.86 14.22
CA GLN A 104 -0.80 -11.11 15.14
C GLN A 104 -0.74 -10.15 16.33
N SER A 105 0.45 -9.97 16.92
CA SER A 105 0.65 -9.09 18.06
C SER A 105 0.40 -7.62 17.72
N LEU A 106 0.86 -7.17 16.55
CA LEU A 106 0.64 -5.81 16.07
C LEU A 106 -0.86 -5.51 15.92
N LEU A 107 -1.62 -6.42 15.32
CA LEU A 107 -3.06 -6.25 15.12
C LEU A 107 -3.82 -6.19 16.45
N ARG A 108 -3.48 -7.08 17.40
CA ARG A 108 -4.06 -7.04 18.76
C ARG A 108 -3.71 -5.74 19.49
N ALA A 109 -2.45 -5.33 19.44
CA ALA A 109 -2.00 -4.08 20.05
C ALA A 109 -2.69 -2.85 19.44
N SER A 110 -3.00 -2.89 18.13
CA SER A 110 -3.76 -1.85 17.44
C SER A 110 -5.26 -1.85 17.80
N GLY A 111 -5.75 -2.83 18.56
CA GLY A 111 -7.12 -2.87 19.09
C GLY A 111 -8.07 -3.82 18.35
N ALA A 112 -7.59 -4.64 17.41
CA ALA A 112 -8.43 -5.62 16.73
C ALA A 112 -8.65 -6.89 17.58
N ARG A 113 -9.84 -7.46 17.47
CA ARG A 113 -10.11 -8.86 17.79
C ARG A 113 -9.64 -9.72 16.62
N LEU A 114 -8.76 -10.71 16.89
CA LEU A 114 -8.30 -11.63 15.86
C LEU A 114 -9.11 -12.92 15.84
N VAL A 115 -9.50 -13.34 14.64
CA VAL A 115 -10.01 -14.68 14.35
C VAL A 115 -8.99 -15.37 13.45
N LEU A 116 -8.43 -16.50 13.92
CA LEU A 116 -7.45 -17.27 13.20
C LEU A 116 -8.12 -18.45 12.50
N THR A 117 -7.80 -18.63 11.22
CA THR A 117 -8.26 -19.77 10.42
C THR A 117 -7.09 -20.73 10.15
N PRO A 118 -7.36 -22.02 9.84
CA PRO A 118 -6.30 -22.98 9.54
C PRO A 118 -5.40 -22.50 8.39
N GLY A 119 -4.09 -22.46 8.63
CA GLY A 119 -3.10 -21.96 7.67
C GLY A 119 -3.12 -22.70 6.32
N ALA A 120 -3.48 -23.98 6.32
CA ALA A 120 -3.63 -24.77 5.09
C ALA A 120 -4.70 -24.24 4.13
N GLN A 121 -5.69 -23.47 4.64
CA GLN A 121 -6.75 -22.85 3.83
C GLN A 121 -6.33 -21.49 3.25
N GLY A 122 -5.22 -20.93 3.73
CA GLY A 122 -4.72 -19.62 3.31
C GLY A 122 -5.76 -18.51 3.42
N MET A 123 -5.62 -17.49 2.58
CA MET A 123 -6.58 -16.36 2.57
C MET A 123 -7.99 -16.74 2.15
N LYS A 124 -8.17 -17.81 1.38
CA LYS A 124 -9.54 -18.29 1.04
C LYS A 124 -10.32 -18.70 2.28
N GLY A 125 -9.68 -19.41 3.22
CA GLY A 125 -10.29 -19.75 4.50
C GLY A 125 -10.65 -18.52 5.33
N ALA A 126 -9.77 -17.51 5.35
CA ALA A 126 -10.01 -16.26 6.05
C ALA A 126 -11.19 -15.47 5.45
N ILE A 127 -11.33 -15.44 4.12
CA ILE A 127 -12.46 -14.81 3.43
C ILE A 127 -13.78 -15.51 3.80
N SER A 128 -13.85 -16.84 3.66
CA SER A 128 -15.07 -17.58 3.98
C SER A 128 -15.48 -17.43 5.44
N GLU A 129 -14.53 -17.39 6.36
CA GLU A 129 -14.82 -17.18 7.78
C GLU A 129 -15.28 -15.75 8.08
N ALA A 130 -14.69 -14.75 7.40
CA ALA A 130 -15.14 -13.35 7.53
C ALA A 130 -16.58 -13.18 7.03
N GLU A 131 -16.93 -13.80 5.89
CA GLU A 131 -18.28 -13.80 5.34
C GLU A 131 -19.28 -14.49 6.30
N ARG A 132 -18.91 -15.66 6.86
CA ARG A 132 -19.72 -16.35 7.85
C ARG A 132 -19.98 -15.48 9.08
N LEU A 133 -18.93 -14.92 9.66
CA LEU A 133 -19.03 -14.03 10.83
C LEU A 133 -19.87 -12.80 10.55
N CYS A 134 -19.73 -12.20 9.36
CA CYS A 134 -20.52 -11.05 8.96
C CYS A 134 -22.02 -11.40 8.87
N GLY A 135 -22.36 -12.57 8.35
CA GLY A 135 -23.74 -13.05 8.29
C GLY A 135 -24.35 -13.35 9.66
N GLU A 136 -23.53 -13.74 10.63
CA GLU A 136 -23.98 -14.08 12.00
C GLU A 136 -23.95 -12.90 12.98
N THR A 137 -23.30 -11.80 12.65
CA THR A 137 -23.12 -10.63 13.53
C THR A 137 -24.02 -9.48 13.07
N PRO A 138 -25.09 -9.14 13.80
CA PRO A 138 -25.96 -8.03 13.43
C PRO A 138 -25.20 -6.71 13.33
N GLY A 139 -25.37 -6.00 12.22
CA GLY A 139 -24.72 -4.71 11.96
C GLY A 139 -23.24 -4.80 11.61
N ALA A 140 -22.73 -6.02 11.33
CA ALA A 140 -21.38 -6.18 10.83
C ALA A 140 -21.26 -5.81 9.34
N VAL A 141 -20.09 -5.28 8.97
CA VAL A 141 -19.76 -4.86 7.60
C VAL A 141 -18.39 -5.37 7.21
N ILE A 142 -18.27 -5.96 6.03
CA ILE A 142 -16.98 -6.19 5.35
C ILE A 142 -16.75 -5.01 4.41
N LEU A 143 -15.61 -4.31 4.56
CA LEU A 143 -15.31 -3.13 3.74
C LEU A 143 -14.74 -3.49 2.36
N GLY A 144 -14.02 -4.61 2.25
CA GLY A 144 -13.64 -5.21 0.96
C GLY A 144 -12.58 -4.44 0.18
N GLN A 145 -11.36 -4.38 0.67
CA GLN A 145 -10.28 -3.57 0.08
C GLN A 145 -9.98 -3.80 -1.41
N PHE A 146 -10.35 -4.95 -1.99
CA PHE A 146 -10.07 -5.30 -3.40
C PHE A 146 -11.19 -4.89 -4.37
N THR A 147 -12.38 -4.61 -3.84
CA THR A 147 -13.60 -4.34 -4.63
C THR A 147 -14.23 -2.98 -4.29
N ASN A 148 -13.89 -2.39 -3.14
CA ASN A 148 -14.47 -1.14 -2.67
C ASN A 148 -13.83 0.07 -3.37
N PRO A 149 -14.57 0.86 -4.16
CA PRO A 149 -14.05 2.02 -4.86
C PRO A 149 -13.48 3.09 -3.94
N ALA A 150 -13.95 3.19 -2.70
CA ALA A 150 -13.43 4.11 -1.70
C ALA A 150 -11.91 3.94 -1.44
N ASN A 151 -11.34 2.75 -1.71
CA ASN A 151 -9.91 2.56 -1.65
C ASN A 151 -9.16 3.39 -2.70
N ALA A 152 -9.62 3.40 -3.95
CA ALA A 152 -9.00 4.23 -4.99
C ALA A 152 -9.30 5.72 -4.77
N GLU A 153 -10.51 6.05 -4.34
CA GLU A 153 -10.93 7.42 -4.04
C GLU A 153 -10.08 8.06 -2.94
N ALA A 154 -9.68 7.31 -1.92
CA ALA A 154 -8.75 7.79 -0.88
C ALA A 154 -7.46 8.37 -1.49
N HIS A 155 -6.92 7.72 -2.51
CA HIS A 155 -5.70 8.16 -3.18
C HIS A 155 -5.94 9.24 -4.24
N GLU A 156 -7.10 9.24 -4.88
CA GLU A 156 -7.52 10.28 -5.81
C GLU A 156 -7.68 11.63 -5.08
N LEU A 157 -8.33 11.61 -3.91
CA LEU A 157 -8.62 12.82 -3.13
C LEU A 157 -7.43 13.30 -2.28
N THR A 158 -6.46 12.45 -1.99
CA THR A 158 -5.36 12.81 -1.08
C THR A 158 -3.98 12.61 -1.70
N THR A 159 -3.54 11.38 -1.93
CA THR A 159 -2.16 11.06 -2.35
C THR A 159 -1.80 11.73 -3.67
N GLY A 160 -2.70 11.70 -4.65
CA GLY A 160 -2.49 12.33 -5.96
C GLY A 160 -2.36 13.84 -5.85
N GLU A 161 -3.26 14.48 -5.10
CA GLU A 161 -3.23 15.93 -4.89
C GLU A 161 -2.01 16.38 -4.08
N GLU A 162 -1.64 15.63 -3.03
CA GLU A 162 -0.44 15.91 -2.25
C GLU A 162 0.83 15.83 -3.13
N ILE A 163 0.96 14.79 -3.96
CA ILE A 163 2.10 14.68 -4.89
C ILE A 163 2.13 15.84 -5.85
N TRP A 164 1.00 16.21 -6.45
CA TRP A 164 0.92 17.33 -7.39
C TRP A 164 1.32 18.66 -6.73
N GLN A 165 0.77 18.95 -5.56
CA GLN A 165 1.06 20.18 -4.82
C GLN A 165 2.52 20.24 -4.34
N ASP A 166 3.01 19.17 -3.70
CA ASP A 166 4.35 19.11 -3.10
C ASP A 166 5.48 19.11 -4.15
N THR A 167 5.15 18.84 -5.42
CA THR A 167 6.10 18.92 -6.55
C THR A 167 5.94 20.19 -7.38
N ASP A 168 5.06 21.09 -7.02
CA ASP A 168 4.67 22.26 -7.86
C ASP A 168 4.25 21.81 -9.27
N GLY A 169 3.57 20.67 -9.38
CA GLY A 169 3.12 20.08 -10.64
C GLY A 169 4.23 19.45 -11.50
N GLN A 170 5.45 19.36 -11.00
CA GLN A 170 6.59 18.83 -11.75
C GLN A 170 6.72 17.33 -11.49
N VAL A 171 5.87 16.53 -12.11
CA VAL A 171 5.89 15.06 -12.12
C VAL A 171 5.86 14.58 -13.56
N ASP A 172 6.85 13.79 -13.98
CA ASP A 172 6.89 13.18 -15.30
C ASP A 172 6.47 11.69 -15.25
N ILE A 173 6.86 11.00 -14.19
CA ILE A 173 6.59 9.56 -14.03
C ILE A 173 6.17 9.30 -12.59
N PHE A 174 5.08 8.54 -12.40
CA PHE A 174 4.66 8.00 -11.11
C PHE A 174 4.84 6.50 -11.08
N VAL A 175 5.46 5.98 -10.01
CA VAL A 175 5.78 4.56 -9.83
C VAL A 175 5.14 4.05 -8.54
N ALA A 176 4.37 2.96 -8.62
CA ALA A 176 3.81 2.31 -7.44
C ALA A 176 3.68 0.79 -7.62
N GLY A 177 3.91 0.05 -6.54
CA GLY A 177 3.62 -1.38 -6.47
C GLY A 177 2.11 -1.66 -6.44
N VAL A 178 1.68 -2.70 -7.13
CA VAL A 178 0.26 -3.08 -7.23
C VAL A 178 -0.06 -4.24 -6.26
N GLY A 179 -0.74 -3.90 -5.16
CA GLY A 179 -1.40 -4.86 -4.27
C GLY A 179 -2.89 -4.90 -4.54
N THR A 180 -3.69 -4.02 -3.93
CA THR A 180 -5.13 -3.87 -4.23
C THR A 180 -5.40 -3.04 -5.48
N GLY A 181 -4.42 -2.30 -5.98
CA GLY A 181 -4.58 -1.40 -7.13
C GLY A 181 -5.05 0.01 -6.78
N GLY A 182 -5.60 0.22 -5.59
CA GLY A 182 -6.19 1.51 -5.21
C GLY A 182 -5.20 2.67 -5.25
N THR A 183 -4.00 2.49 -4.70
CA THR A 183 -2.94 3.52 -4.71
C THR A 183 -2.61 3.99 -6.12
N LEU A 184 -2.32 3.02 -7.02
CA LEU A 184 -1.95 3.35 -8.40
C LEU A 184 -3.11 4.00 -9.14
N THR A 185 -4.32 3.42 -9.05
CA THR A 185 -5.51 3.91 -9.75
C THR A 185 -5.88 5.33 -9.30
N GLY A 186 -6.05 5.54 -8.00
CA GLY A 186 -6.48 6.84 -7.48
C GLY A 186 -5.46 7.95 -7.76
N THR A 187 -4.18 7.68 -7.46
CA THR A 187 -3.11 8.64 -7.74
C THR A 187 -3.00 8.95 -9.24
N ALA A 188 -3.09 7.93 -10.09
CA ALA A 188 -3.02 8.10 -11.55
C ALA A 188 -4.17 8.95 -12.09
N ARG A 189 -5.42 8.75 -11.59
CA ARG A 189 -6.57 9.59 -11.96
C ARG A 189 -6.31 11.06 -11.72
N THR A 190 -5.85 11.40 -10.53
CA THR A 190 -5.53 12.79 -10.18
C THR A 190 -4.38 13.34 -11.03
N LEU A 191 -3.27 12.62 -11.09
CA LEU A 191 -2.10 13.10 -11.82
C LEU A 191 -2.39 13.29 -13.32
N LYS A 192 -3.07 12.33 -13.96
CA LYS A 192 -3.44 12.44 -15.38
C LYS A 192 -4.52 13.50 -15.62
N LYS A 193 -5.37 13.81 -14.65
CA LYS A 193 -6.33 14.94 -14.71
C LYS A 193 -5.60 16.28 -14.76
N HIS A 194 -4.54 16.44 -13.99
CA HIS A 194 -3.69 17.64 -14.00
C HIS A 194 -2.80 17.71 -15.24
N ASN A 195 -2.15 16.60 -15.60
CA ASN A 195 -1.30 16.49 -16.77
C ASN A 195 -1.39 15.10 -17.41
N PRO A 196 -2.10 14.93 -18.54
CA PRO A 196 -2.27 13.65 -19.24
C PRO A 196 -0.96 13.00 -19.72
N GLN A 197 0.13 13.76 -19.80
CA GLN A 197 1.45 13.25 -20.26
C GLN A 197 2.23 12.53 -19.15
N ILE A 198 1.78 12.58 -17.90
CA ILE A 198 2.43 11.86 -16.79
C ILE A 198 2.33 10.35 -17.07
N ARG A 199 3.48 9.69 -17.05
CA ARG A 199 3.55 8.23 -17.23
C ARG A 199 3.29 7.53 -15.90
N ILE A 200 2.44 6.51 -15.94
CA ILE A 200 2.06 5.68 -14.78
C ILE A 200 2.72 4.32 -14.93
N VAL A 201 3.58 3.97 -13.98
CA VAL A 201 4.33 2.72 -13.99
C VAL A 201 3.92 1.85 -12.81
N ALA A 202 3.38 0.68 -13.15
CA ALA A 202 3.02 -0.34 -12.17
C ALA A 202 4.23 -1.25 -11.88
N VAL A 203 4.36 -1.68 -10.63
CA VAL A 203 5.37 -2.67 -10.23
C VAL A 203 4.68 -3.93 -9.75
N GLU A 204 5.10 -5.07 -10.30
CA GLU A 204 4.62 -6.40 -9.90
C GLU A 204 5.78 -7.38 -9.64
N PRO A 205 5.57 -8.46 -8.86
CA PRO A 205 6.57 -9.50 -8.69
C PRO A 205 6.86 -10.25 -9.99
N ALA A 206 8.13 -10.48 -10.29
CA ALA A 206 8.53 -11.23 -11.49
C ALA A 206 7.96 -12.66 -11.52
N ASP A 207 7.89 -13.30 -10.34
CA ASP A 207 7.36 -14.67 -10.20
C ASP A 207 5.83 -14.74 -10.16
N SER A 208 5.13 -13.59 -10.15
CA SER A 208 3.66 -13.49 -10.18
C SER A 208 3.22 -12.33 -11.10
N ALA A 209 3.70 -12.37 -12.35
CA ALA A 209 3.58 -11.29 -13.33
C ALA A 209 2.20 -11.25 -14.02
N VAL A 210 1.13 -11.15 -13.23
CA VAL A 210 -0.26 -11.22 -13.70
C VAL A 210 -0.64 -10.02 -14.55
N LEU A 211 -0.17 -8.82 -14.21
CA LEU A 211 -0.44 -7.60 -14.99
C LEU A 211 0.24 -7.64 -16.37
N SER A 212 1.38 -8.30 -16.47
CA SER A 212 2.10 -8.53 -17.74
C SER A 212 1.58 -9.73 -18.52
N GLY A 213 0.42 -10.32 -18.15
CA GLY A 213 -0.18 -11.48 -18.82
C GLY A 213 0.43 -12.83 -18.45
N GLY A 214 1.28 -12.88 -17.41
CA GLY A 214 1.83 -14.11 -16.84
C GLY A 214 0.89 -14.81 -15.87
N LYS A 215 1.38 -15.86 -15.22
CA LYS A 215 0.63 -16.62 -14.21
C LYS A 215 0.94 -16.13 -12.82
N ALA A 216 -0.04 -16.29 -11.91
CA ALA A 216 0.19 -16.13 -10.49
C ALA A 216 1.20 -17.18 -9.97
N GLY A 217 2.12 -16.75 -9.12
CA GLY A 217 3.15 -17.59 -8.52
C GLY A 217 3.48 -17.15 -7.09
N ALA A 218 4.22 -17.99 -6.37
CA ALA A 218 4.72 -17.65 -5.04
C ALA A 218 5.89 -16.67 -5.14
N HIS A 219 5.90 -15.65 -4.29
CA HIS A 219 6.95 -14.63 -4.23
C HIS A 219 7.09 -14.07 -2.81
N GLY A 220 8.22 -13.40 -2.52
CA GLY A 220 8.51 -12.78 -1.23
C GLY A 220 8.12 -11.30 -1.13
N LEU A 221 7.62 -10.67 -2.20
CA LEU A 221 7.27 -9.24 -2.22
C LEU A 221 5.95 -8.98 -1.49
N GLN A 222 6.01 -9.00 -0.15
CA GLN A 222 4.85 -8.79 0.70
C GLN A 222 4.21 -7.42 0.45
N GLY A 223 2.87 -7.40 0.32
CA GLY A 223 2.08 -6.17 0.13
C GLY A 223 1.70 -5.85 -1.32
N ILE A 224 2.32 -6.51 -2.30
CA ILE A 224 1.99 -6.42 -3.72
C ILE A 224 1.81 -7.82 -4.32
N GLY A 225 1.35 -7.92 -5.56
CA GLY A 225 1.23 -9.20 -6.26
C GLY A 225 0.14 -10.11 -5.69
N ALA A 226 -1.11 -9.67 -5.70
CA ALA A 226 -2.25 -10.42 -5.14
C ALA A 226 -2.55 -11.77 -5.86
N GLY A 227 -1.90 -12.03 -7.00
CA GLY A 227 -2.11 -13.24 -7.80
C GLY A 227 -3.33 -13.16 -8.75
N PHE A 228 -3.98 -12.02 -8.79
CA PHE A 228 -5.09 -11.70 -9.70
C PHE A 228 -5.10 -10.18 -9.98
N ILE A 229 -5.84 -9.76 -11.00
CA ILE A 229 -6.07 -8.33 -11.28
C ILE A 229 -7.23 -7.87 -10.39
N PRO A 230 -7.00 -6.93 -9.43
CA PRO A 230 -8.06 -6.43 -8.56
C PRO A 230 -9.13 -5.65 -9.33
N GLU A 231 -10.38 -5.73 -8.89
CA GLU A 231 -11.51 -5.06 -9.54
C GLU A 231 -11.36 -3.53 -9.58
N ILE A 232 -10.79 -2.95 -8.53
CA ILE A 232 -10.57 -1.49 -8.42
C ILE A 232 -9.35 -0.98 -9.19
N LEU A 233 -8.55 -1.87 -9.78
CA LEU A 233 -7.41 -1.48 -10.61
C LEU A 233 -7.86 -1.09 -12.01
N ASP A 234 -7.68 0.17 -12.36
CA ASP A 234 -7.89 0.63 -13.74
C ASP A 234 -6.60 0.42 -14.55
N THR A 235 -6.55 -0.70 -15.27
CA THR A 235 -5.39 -1.05 -16.10
C THR A 235 -5.18 -0.12 -17.29
N ASN A 236 -6.20 0.64 -17.71
CA ASN A 236 -6.10 1.60 -18.83
C ASN A 236 -5.23 2.83 -18.45
N LEU A 237 -5.03 3.08 -17.16
CA LEU A 237 -4.16 4.16 -16.70
C LEU A 237 -2.68 3.79 -16.70
N ILE A 238 -2.34 2.50 -16.86
CA ILE A 238 -0.97 1.99 -16.77
C ILE A 238 -0.27 2.14 -18.12
N ASP A 239 0.81 2.89 -18.14
CA ASP A 239 1.62 3.09 -19.35
C ASP A 239 2.74 2.03 -19.47
N GLU A 240 3.22 1.50 -18.33
CA GLU A 240 4.26 0.46 -18.29
C GLU A 240 4.12 -0.40 -17.02
N VAL A 241 4.49 -1.70 -17.14
CA VAL A 241 4.60 -2.61 -16.00
C VAL A 241 6.05 -3.08 -15.87
N ILE A 242 6.66 -2.87 -14.70
CA ILE A 242 8.00 -3.35 -14.39
C ILE A 242 7.90 -4.53 -13.43
N ARG A 243 8.49 -5.65 -13.84
CA ARG A 243 8.61 -6.86 -13.03
C ARG A 243 9.88 -6.79 -12.18
N VAL A 244 9.76 -7.09 -10.90
CA VAL A 244 10.86 -7.05 -9.94
C VAL A 244 10.95 -8.39 -9.22
N THR A 245 12.14 -8.94 -9.13
CA THR A 245 12.43 -10.16 -8.36
C THR A 245 12.55 -9.86 -6.86
N ASP A 246 12.44 -10.89 -6.04
CA ASP A 246 12.64 -10.78 -4.59
C ASP A 246 14.02 -10.19 -4.26
N ASP A 247 15.08 -10.70 -4.90
CA ASP A 247 16.46 -10.28 -4.64
C ASP A 247 16.71 -8.81 -5.01
N GLU A 248 16.16 -8.34 -6.13
CA GLU A 248 16.24 -6.93 -6.54
C GLU A 248 15.54 -6.02 -5.54
N ALA A 249 14.36 -6.42 -5.07
CA ALA A 249 13.61 -5.65 -4.07
C ALA A 249 14.36 -5.60 -2.71
N TYR A 250 14.89 -6.74 -2.25
CA TYR A 250 15.65 -6.79 -1.00
C TYR A 250 16.95 -5.97 -1.10
N LEU A 251 17.67 -6.06 -2.21
CA LEU A 251 18.88 -5.27 -2.43
C LEU A 251 18.56 -3.77 -2.42
N ALA A 252 17.55 -3.33 -3.17
CA ALA A 252 17.16 -1.91 -3.24
C ALA A 252 16.67 -1.39 -1.88
N GLY A 253 15.91 -2.18 -1.11
CA GLY A 253 15.49 -1.82 0.23
C GLY A 253 16.65 -1.64 1.21
N ARG A 254 17.66 -2.53 1.17
CA ARG A 254 18.89 -2.39 1.97
C ARG A 254 19.72 -1.17 1.54
N GLN A 255 19.85 -0.94 0.23
CA GLN A 255 20.56 0.23 -0.28
C GLN A 255 19.86 1.53 0.13
N LEU A 256 18.54 1.59 0.09
CA LEU A 256 17.76 2.75 0.54
C LEU A 256 18.03 3.06 2.02
N SER A 257 18.05 2.04 2.87
CA SER A 257 18.41 2.20 4.29
C SER A 257 19.86 2.67 4.46
N ALA A 258 20.79 2.12 3.69
CA ALA A 258 22.22 2.45 3.80
C ALA A 258 22.57 3.85 3.24
N THR A 259 21.87 4.30 2.19
CA THR A 259 22.19 5.59 1.52
C THR A 259 21.38 6.75 2.08
N GLU A 260 20.08 6.56 2.29
CA GLU A 260 19.16 7.64 2.71
C GLU A 260 18.78 7.56 4.20
N GLY A 261 19.18 6.48 4.91
CA GLY A 261 18.77 6.25 6.31
C GLY A 261 17.29 5.90 6.46
N LEU A 262 16.62 5.56 5.36
CA LEU A 262 15.17 5.32 5.35
C LEU A 262 14.86 3.82 5.40
N LEU A 263 14.36 3.38 6.56
CA LEU A 263 13.94 2.00 6.79
C LEU A 263 12.53 1.77 6.25
N THR A 264 12.40 1.00 5.17
CA THR A 264 11.11 0.76 4.49
C THR A 264 10.84 -0.72 4.28
N GLY A 265 9.57 -1.05 3.96
CA GLY A 265 9.16 -2.42 3.71
C GLY A 265 9.62 -2.97 2.35
N ILE A 266 9.36 -4.27 2.13
CA ILE A 266 9.80 -5.02 0.95
C ILE A 266 9.24 -4.41 -0.35
N SER A 267 7.96 -4.07 -0.38
CA SER A 267 7.33 -3.46 -1.56
C SER A 267 7.87 -2.07 -1.90
N SER A 268 8.39 -1.34 -0.89
CA SER A 268 9.11 -0.09 -1.11
C SER A 268 10.43 -0.33 -1.85
N GLY A 269 11.16 -1.39 -1.47
CA GLY A 269 12.37 -1.81 -2.19
C GLY A 269 12.09 -2.14 -3.66
N ALA A 270 11.01 -2.88 -3.94
CA ALA A 270 10.59 -3.19 -5.30
C ALA A 270 10.26 -1.92 -6.09
N ALA A 271 9.51 -0.98 -5.50
CA ALA A 271 9.16 0.28 -6.16
C ALA A 271 10.39 1.15 -6.45
N VAL A 272 11.32 1.26 -5.49
CA VAL A 272 12.58 2.01 -5.68
C VAL A 272 13.45 1.37 -6.75
N HIS A 273 13.58 0.03 -6.78
CA HIS A 273 14.31 -0.66 -7.85
C HIS A 273 13.77 -0.26 -9.24
N ALA A 274 12.47 -0.32 -9.43
CA ALA A 274 11.83 0.09 -10.68
C ALA A 274 12.05 1.58 -11.01
N ALA A 275 11.96 2.45 -10.00
CA ALA A 275 12.21 3.89 -10.19
C ALA A 275 13.66 4.18 -10.59
N ILE A 276 14.64 3.48 -10.03
CA ILE A 276 16.06 3.61 -10.42
C ILE A 276 16.28 3.08 -11.84
N GLN A 277 15.68 1.93 -12.22
CA GLN A 277 15.74 1.44 -13.60
C GLN A 277 15.21 2.50 -14.61
N LEU A 278 14.10 3.15 -14.28
CA LEU A 278 13.58 4.25 -15.12
C LEU A 278 14.50 5.45 -15.14
N ALA A 279 15.13 5.80 -14.01
CA ALA A 279 16.00 6.95 -13.89
C ALA A 279 17.34 6.79 -14.64
N LEU A 280 17.73 5.56 -14.95
CA LEU A 280 18.92 5.25 -15.75
C LEU A 280 18.69 5.39 -17.27
N ARG A 281 17.45 5.43 -17.72
CA ARG A 281 17.12 5.50 -19.15
C ARG A 281 17.42 6.89 -19.69
N SER A 282 18.09 6.96 -20.83
CA SER A 282 18.50 8.23 -21.49
C SER A 282 17.32 9.14 -21.82
N GLU A 283 16.18 8.57 -22.21
CA GLU A 283 14.92 9.30 -22.51
C GLU A 283 14.28 9.94 -21.27
N ASN A 284 14.72 9.56 -20.07
CA ASN A 284 14.24 10.14 -18.82
C ASN A 284 15.21 11.15 -18.21
N LYS A 285 16.29 11.50 -18.92
CA LYS A 285 17.26 12.48 -18.43
C LYS A 285 16.57 13.82 -18.09
N GLY A 286 16.82 14.28 -16.86
CA GLY A 286 16.28 15.55 -16.36
C GLY A 286 14.81 15.51 -15.92
N LYS A 287 14.13 14.36 -16.06
CA LYS A 287 12.75 14.16 -15.57
C LYS A 287 12.70 13.95 -14.07
N ARG A 288 11.50 14.14 -13.49
CA ARG A 288 11.21 13.80 -12.10
C ARG A 288 10.32 12.57 -12.02
N ILE A 289 10.82 11.55 -11.32
CA ILE A 289 10.14 10.29 -11.04
C ILE A 289 9.70 10.31 -9.60
N VAL A 290 8.38 10.23 -9.36
CA VAL A 290 7.83 10.08 -8.01
C VAL A 290 7.53 8.61 -7.77
N VAL A 291 8.10 8.03 -6.72
CA VAL A 291 7.88 6.65 -6.30
C VAL A 291 7.20 6.59 -4.95
N LEU A 292 6.14 5.78 -4.81
CA LEU A 292 5.45 5.62 -3.54
C LEU A 292 6.07 4.46 -2.74
N LEU A 293 6.44 4.77 -1.49
CA LEU A 293 6.98 3.82 -0.50
C LEU A 293 5.89 3.48 0.54
N PRO A 294 5.29 2.29 0.47
CA PRO A 294 4.02 2.02 1.15
C PRO A 294 4.08 1.98 2.67
N ASP A 295 5.20 1.52 3.28
CA ASP A 295 5.24 1.28 4.73
C ASP A 295 6.64 1.30 5.34
N THR A 296 6.66 1.24 6.69
CA THR A 296 7.88 1.13 7.51
C THR A 296 8.53 -0.24 7.40
N GLY A 297 9.87 -0.26 7.51
CA GLY A 297 10.66 -1.49 7.50
C GLY A 297 10.64 -2.29 8.81
N GLU A 298 10.20 -1.70 9.92
CA GLU A 298 10.18 -2.36 11.23
C GLU A 298 9.36 -3.66 11.25
N ARG A 299 8.39 -3.80 10.34
CA ARG A 299 7.54 -4.99 10.18
C ARG A 299 8.25 -6.16 9.49
N TYR A 300 9.47 -5.95 9.01
CA TYR A 300 10.20 -6.89 8.14
C TYR A 300 11.59 -7.25 8.68
N LEU A 301 11.91 -6.86 9.93
CA LEU A 301 13.23 -7.07 10.54
C LEU A 301 13.64 -8.55 10.60
N SER A 302 12.67 -9.47 10.75
CA SER A 302 12.89 -10.92 10.76
C SER A 302 12.81 -11.58 9.37
N THR A 303 12.73 -10.80 8.30
CA THR A 303 12.64 -11.32 6.92
C THR A 303 13.99 -11.24 6.19
N LYS A 304 14.08 -11.88 5.00
CA LYS A 304 15.25 -11.80 4.12
C LYS A 304 15.63 -10.37 3.69
N LEU A 305 14.77 -9.39 3.88
CA LEU A 305 15.10 -7.98 3.63
C LEU A 305 16.28 -7.53 4.51
N PHE A 306 16.26 -7.85 5.80
CA PHE A 306 17.28 -7.42 6.76
C PHE A 306 18.09 -8.57 7.38
N MET A 307 17.66 -9.82 7.16
CA MET A 307 18.37 -11.03 7.57
C MET A 307 18.71 -11.85 6.30
N PRO A 308 19.75 -11.46 5.55
CA PRO A 308 20.13 -12.09 4.28
C PRO A 308 20.69 -13.49 4.46
#